data_7e660e70023288548c9ee37ab4ec224a
#
_entry.id   7e660e70023288548c9ee37ab4ec224a
#
_cell.length_a   1.000
_cell.length_b   1.000
_cell.length_c   1.000
_cell.angle_alpha   90.00
_cell.angle_beta   90.00
_cell.angle_gamma   90.00
#
_symmetry.space_group_name_H-M   'P 1'
#
loop_
_entity.id
_entity.type
_entity.pdbx_description
1 polymer ?
#
loop_
_entity_poly.entity_id
_entity_poly.type
_entity_poly.pdbx_seq_one_letter_code
_entity_poly.pdbx_strand_id
1 'polypeptide(L)'
;MSYLKDLPIAVLGGGAVGKTCAADCKLAGREVRLYSRSGKSIAGIERTGILLDGVQHNLYGFERSGRAYPDVVSTDMAKVVKGAGLIIIGIPAHAHEHYLKTLVPLLEDGQVIHIFTDNYASLLLRKYMREMGCDKKIIAGGWGSAPYGTRIEKIGGLWMPHVGVKYRAITLRGACQPMTDIDDFMESTKYLPCMDAITQGNGPVKGDTMLDIGFSNVNPVIHVPASVLGVSSMENWSPVYGNEPDSYSMYSHGLCPSIARVQYQFYMEEKAIADAIGIELPTYEYEMFFSRRTILTQEYMGLDENGKDNVVFPLDKPCNEGNTGPDTIDHRYFTEDIPVGCKIYHDLGLKYGVPTPIIDSMIIIGGAMHEKSFFEQTKYNLAYLGIGHMNRVQLLEYMRTGEYNE
;
A
#
# COMPACT_ATOMS: atom_id res chain seq x y z
N MET A 1 17.96 9.37 16.18
CA MET A 1 17.73 9.46 14.71
C MET A 1 17.83 10.87 14.10
N SER A 2 18.26 11.89 14.86
CA SER A 2 18.33 13.28 14.36
C SER A 2 19.21 13.47 13.11
N TYR A 3 20.20 12.58 12.88
CA TYR A 3 21.06 12.59 11.69
C TYR A 3 20.27 12.44 10.36
N LEU A 4 19.08 11.81 10.39
CA LEU A 4 18.22 11.65 9.20
C LEU A 4 17.73 12.99 8.63
N LYS A 5 17.73 14.04 9.45
CA LYS A 5 17.26 15.36 9.02
C LYS A 5 18.10 15.93 7.89
N ASP A 6 19.39 15.69 7.91
CA ASP A 6 20.36 16.31 7.01
C ASP A 6 20.78 15.39 5.85
N LEU A 7 20.29 14.14 5.85
CA LEU A 7 20.59 13.18 4.79
C LEU A 7 19.52 13.18 3.70
N PRO A 8 19.90 12.85 2.45
CA PRO A 8 18.97 12.76 1.33
C PRO A 8 17.86 11.73 1.56
N ILE A 9 16.72 11.96 0.92
CA ILE A 9 15.63 10.99 0.79
C ILE A 9 15.69 10.38 -0.61
N ALA A 10 15.91 9.07 -0.68
CA ALA A 10 15.80 8.30 -1.90
C ALA A 10 14.36 7.82 -2.11
N VAL A 11 13.76 8.11 -3.25
CA VAL A 11 12.43 7.65 -3.61
C VAL A 11 12.51 6.66 -4.76
N LEU A 12 12.12 5.43 -4.52
CA LEU A 12 12.14 4.34 -5.48
C LEU A 12 10.72 4.08 -6.01
N GLY A 13 10.43 4.59 -7.21
CA GLY A 13 9.15 4.45 -7.89
C GLY A 13 8.76 5.70 -8.68
N GLY A 14 8.56 5.56 -9.98
CA GLY A 14 8.11 6.64 -10.89
C GLY A 14 6.59 6.68 -11.11
N GLY A 15 5.80 5.99 -10.28
CA GLY A 15 4.35 5.99 -10.29
C GLY A 15 3.73 7.14 -9.47
N ALA A 16 2.41 7.08 -9.27
CA ALA A 16 1.69 8.12 -8.52
C ALA A 16 2.25 8.32 -7.10
N VAL A 17 2.34 7.25 -6.30
CA VAL A 17 2.82 7.33 -4.91
C VAL A 17 4.26 7.86 -4.86
N GLY A 18 5.18 7.27 -5.63
CA GLY A 18 6.59 7.71 -5.62
C GLY A 18 6.78 9.16 -6.05
N LYS A 19 6.12 9.60 -7.14
CA LYS A 19 6.19 11.01 -7.56
C LYS A 19 5.58 11.95 -6.52
N THR A 20 4.47 11.56 -5.89
CA THR A 20 3.85 12.37 -4.84
C THR A 20 4.78 12.51 -3.63
N CYS A 21 5.35 11.39 -3.14
CA CYS A 21 6.33 11.43 -2.05
C CYS A 21 7.55 12.29 -2.41
N ALA A 22 8.09 12.14 -3.62
CA ALA A 22 9.24 12.92 -4.07
C ALA A 22 8.93 14.43 -4.12
N ALA A 23 7.79 14.80 -4.70
CA ALA A 23 7.38 16.19 -4.79
C ALA A 23 7.11 16.79 -3.41
N ASP A 24 6.39 16.08 -2.56
CA ASP A 24 6.01 16.53 -1.23
C ASP A 24 7.24 16.75 -0.33
N CYS A 25 8.16 15.79 -0.29
CA CYS A 25 9.41 15.92 0.45
C CYS A 25 10.28 17.06 -0.11
N LYS A 26 10.32 17.24 -1.43
CA LYS A 26 11.10 18.32 -2.05
C LYS A 26 10.52 19.69 -1.75
N LEU A 27 9.19 19.86 -1.81
CA LEU A 27 8.50 21.11 -1.45
C LEU A 27 8.68 21.46 0.03
N ALA A 28 8.91 20.47 0.89
CA ALA A 28 9.28 20.68 2.28
C ALA A 28 10.77 21.03 2.51
N GLY A 29 11.53 21.20 1.44
CA GLY A 29 12.93 21.64 1.51
C GLY A 29 13.97 20.52 1.69
N ARG A 30 13.58 19.23 1.57
CA ARG A 30 14.53 18.12 1.66
C ARG A 30 15.33 17.92 0.37
N GLU A 31 16.53 17.39 0.49
CA GLU A 31 17.21 16.80 -0.67
C GLU A 31 16.51 15.51 -1.06
N VAL A 32 16.04 15.42 -2.31
CA VAL A 32 15.24 14.30 -2.82
C VAL A 32 15.84 13.75 -4.09
N ARG A 33 16.02 12.44 -4.13
CA ARG A 33 16.52 11.71 -5.30
C ARG A 33 15.47 10.70 -5.74
N LEU A 34 15.10 10.71 -7.02
CA LEU A 34 14.04 9.88 -7.60
C LEU A 34 14.63 8.84 -8.54
N TYR A 35 14.31 7.57 -8.28
CA TYR A 35 14.63 6.44 -9.14
C TYR A 35 13.38 5.85 -9.78
N SER A 36 13.47 5.49 -11.04
CA SER A 36 12.53 4.56 -11.66
C SER A 36 13.25 3.66 -12.65
N ARG A 37 12.87 2.38 -12.64
CA ARG A 37 13.34 1.40 -13.64
C ARG A 37 13.02 1.84 -15.07
N SER A 38 11.84 2.42 -15.26
CA SER A 38 11.41 2.92 -16.56
C SER A 38 11.80 4.39 -16.74
N GLY A 39 12.71 4.67 -17.66
CA GLY A 39 13.02 6.04 -18.04
C GLY A 39 11.81 6.82 -18.57
N LYS A 40 10.82 6.13 -19.16
CA LYS A 40 9.58 6.77 -19.64
C LYS A 40 8.79 7.41 -18.51
N SER A 41 8.73 6.77 -17.33
CA SER A 41 7.94 7.28 -16.20
C SER A 41 8.55 8.52 -15.53
N ILE A 42 9.82 8.78 -15.74
CA ILE A 42 10.55 9.92 -15.18
C ILE A 42 11.05 10.89 -16.25
N ALA A 43 10.71 10.66 -17.52
CA ALA A 43 11.15 11.48 -18.63
C ALA A 43 10.74 12.95 -18.44
N GLY A 44 11.72 13.84 -18.62
CA GLY A 44 11.51 15.28 -18.58
C GLY A 44 11.40 15.89 -17.17
N ILE A 45 11.33 15.08 -16.09
CA ILE A 45 11.18 15.58 -14.70
C ILE A 45 12.32 16.54 -14.32
N GLU A 46 13.55 16.27 -14.76
CA GLU A 46 14.70 17.16 -14.49
C GLU A 46 14.46 18.60 -15.00
N ARG A 47 13.74 18.75 -16.12
CA ARG A 47 13.48 20.05 -16.74
C ARG A 47 12.16 20.66 -16.28
N THR A 48 11.11 19.84 -16.15
CA THR A 48 9.76 20.34 -15.89
C THR A 48 9.36 20.26 -14.43
N GLY A 49 10.12 19.53 -13.61
CA GLY A 49 9.72 19.20 -12.24
C GLY A 49 8.52 18.27 -12.20
N ILE A 50 8.05 17.99 -11.00
CA ILE A 50 6.78 17.30 -10.72
C ILE A 50 5.81 18.34 -10.19
N LEU A 51 4.67 18.53 -10.83
CA LEU A 51 3.58 19.34 -10.30
C LEU A 51 2.79 18.49 -9.30
N LEU A 52 2.70 18.99 -8.07
CA LEU A 52 1.86 18.40 -7.02
C LEU A 52 0.74 19.38 -6.72
N ASP A 53 -0.51 18.93 -6.82
CA ASP A 53 -1.71 19.70 -6.50
C ASP A 53 -2.83 18.80 -5.97
N GLY A 54 -4.06 19.28 -6.04
CA GLY A 54 -5.27 18.55 -5.62
C GLY A 54 -5.90 19.15 -4.37
N VAL A 55 -7.03 18.56 -3.99
CA VAL A 55 -7.85 19.06 -2.88
C VAL A 55 -7.30 18.70 -1.50
N GLN A 56 -6.49 17.66 -1.40
CA GLN A 56 -5.73 17.24 -0.22
C GLN A 56 -6.53 17.16 1.08
N HIS A 57 -7.78 16.66 1.02
CA HIS A 57 -8.66 16.60 2.20
C HIS A 57 -7.97 15.95 3.40
N ASN A 58 -7.98 16.64 4.51
CA ASN A 58 -7.60 16.14 5.84
C ASN A 58 -8.16 17.08 6.92
N LEU A 59 -8.36 16.56 8.13
CA LEU A 59 -8.96 17.32 9.24
C LEU A 59 -8.08 18.44 9.80
N TYR A 60 -6.78 18.39 9.51
CA TYR A 60 -5.80 19.32 10.09
C TYR A 60 -5.41 20.43 9.13
N GLY A 61 -6.04 20.51 7.96
CA GLY A 61 -5.75 21.54 6.95
C GLY A 61 -4.32 21.49 6.41
N PHE A 62 -3.67 20.34 6.51
CA PHE A 62 -2.30 20.21 6.03
C PHE A 62 -2.28 20.02 4.52
N GLU A 63 -1.76 20.99 3.81
CA GLU A 63 -1.65 20.96 2.35
C GLU A 63 -0.25 21.40 1.90
N ARG A 64 0.22 20.84 0.80
CA ARG A 64 1.43 21.26 0.12
C ARG A 64 1.25 21.09 -1.37
N SER A 65 1.40 22.17 -2.11
CA SER A 65 1.23 22.20 -3.56
C SER A 65 2.34 22.99 -4.21
N GLY A 66 2.61 22.72 -5.46
CA GLY A 66 3.62 23.43 -6.23
C GLY A 66 4.42 22.52 -7.15
N ARG A 67 5.43 23.10 -7.78
CA ARG A 67 6.33 22.40 -8.69
C ARG A 67 7.62 22.06 -7.98
N ALA A 68 7.88 20.78 -7.86
CA ALA A 68 9.05 20.22 -7.18
C ALA A 68 10.10 19.76 -8.21
N TYR A 69 11.34 20.06 -7.94
CA TYR A 69 12.49 19.62 -8.75
C TYR A 69 13.36 18.70 -7.88
N PRO A 70 13.23 17.36 -7.97
CA PRO A 70 14.13 16.46 -7.28
C PRO A 70 15.59 16.73 -7.65
N ASP A 71 16.51 16.61 -6.70
CA ASP A 71 17.93 16.94 -6.89
C ASP A 71 18.63 15.95 -7.83
N VAL A 72 18.17 14.70 -7.85
CA VAL A 72 18.60 13.65 -8.78
C VAL A 72 17.39 12.92 -9.32
N VAL A 73 17.33 12.71 -10.64
CA VAL A 73 16.34 11.85 -11.31
C VAL A 73 17.11 10.85 -12.16
N SER A 74 16.98 9.56 -11.89
CA SER A 74 17.84 8.57 -12.53
C SER A 74 17.19 7.21 -12.72
N THR A 75 17.63 6.49 -13.74
CA THR A 75 17.40 5.04 -13.91
C THR A 75 18.54 4.19 -13.33
N ASP A 76 19.52 4.82 -12.71
CA ASP A 76 20.59 4.18 -11.97
C ASP A 76 20.28 4.29 -10.46
N MET A 77 19.93 3.17 -9.84
CA MET A 77 19.54 3.12 -8.43
C MET A 77 20.70 3.50 -7.51
N ALA A 78 21.93 3.15 -7.86
CA ALA A 78 23.10 3.47 -7.03
C ALA A 78 23.29 4.99 -6.84
N LYS A 79 23.02 5.79 -7.89
CA LYS A 79 23.09 7.27 -7.79
C LYS A 79 22.05 7.85 -6.85
N VAL A 80 20.93 7.16 -6.69
CA VAL A 80 19.80 7.64 -5.87
C VAL A 80 19.97 7.21 -4.42
N VAL A 81 20.41 5.98 -4.17
CA VAL A 81 20.45 5.37 -2.83
C VAL A 81 21.72 5.72 -2.05
N LYS A 82 22.84 5.92 -2.72
CA LYS A 82 24.13 6.17 -2.07
C LYS A 82 24.08 7.37 -1.11
N GLY A 83 24.38 7.14 0.16
CA GLY A 83 24.39 8.17 1.21
C GLY A 83 23.00 8.71 1.59
N ALA A 84 21.92 8.12 1.09
CA ALA A 84 20.56 8.47 1.54
C ALA A 84 20.32 7.90 2.94
N GLY A 85 19.74 8.70 3.83
CA GLY A 85 19.36 8.24 5.17
C GLY A 85 17.99 7.57 5.20
N LEU A 86 17.10 8.04 4.33
CA LEU A 86 15.72 7.56 4.22
C LEU A 86 15.47 7.05 2.80
N ILE A 87 14.86 5.88 2.69
CA ILE A 87 14.49 5.27 1.41
C ILE A 87 12.99 5.03 1.41
N ILE A 88 12.29 5.62 0.46
CA ILE A 88 10.87 5.38 0.22
C ILE A 88 10.71 4.43 -0.96
N ILE A 89 9.95 3.35 -0.78
CA ILE A 89 9.56 2.44 -1.86
C ILE A 89 8.07 2.60 -2.12
N GLY A 90 7.71 3.14 -3.30
CA GLY A 90 6.32 3.39 -3.72
C GLY A 90 6.04 2.75 -5.08
N ILE A 91 5.99 1.42 -5.13
CA ILE A 91 5.84 0.62 -6.36
C ILE A 91 4.78 -0.48 -6.17
N PRO A 92 4.17 -0.97 -7.26
CA PRO A 92 3.26 -2.09 -7.18
C PRO A 92 3.98 -3.41 -6.85
N ALA A 93 3.25 -4.35 -6.25
CA ALA A 93 3.80 -5.61 -5.74
C ALA A 93 4.56 -6.43 -6.79
N HIS A 94 4.08 -6.47 -8.02
CA HIS A 94 4.76 -7.20 -9.11
C HIS A 94 6.20 -6.69 -9.41
N ALA A 95 6.52 -5.48 -8.97
CA ALA A 95 7.86 -4.91 -9.15
C ALA A 95 8.78 -5.12 -7.94
N HIS A 96 8.28 -5.58 -6.78
CA HIS A 96 9.06 -5.71 -5.54
C HIS A 96 10.34 -6.52 -5.75
N GLU A 97 10.24 -7.72 -6.32
CA GLU A 97 11.41 -8.58 -6.50
C GLU A 97 12.56 -7.89 -7.20
N HIS A 98 12.28 -7.27 -8.35
CA HIS A 98 13.32 -6.58 -9.12
C HIS A 98 13.94 -5.41 -8.36
N TYR A 99 13.09 -4.57 -7.74
CA TYR A 99 13.58 -3.41 -7.00
C TYR A 99 14.38 -3.82 -5.77
N LEU A 100 13.90 -4.80 -5.02
CA LEU A 100 14.57 -5.23 -3.79
C LEU A 100 15.88 -5.95 -4.07
N LYS A 101 15.93 -6.85 -5.07
CA LYS A 101 17.20 -7.48 -5.48
C LYS A 101 18.23 -6.49 -6.03
N THR A 102 17.77 -5.40 -6.67
CA THR A 102 18.67 -4.34 -7.11
C THR A 102 19.12 -3.46 -5.94
N LEU A 103 18.26 -3.25 -4.95
CA LEU A 103 18.54 -2.39 -3.78
C LEU A 103 19.52 -3.05 -2.80
N VAL A 104 19.35 -4.35 -2.52
CA VAL A 104 20.11 -5.05 -1.47
C VAL A 104 21.63 -4.86 -1.57
N PRO A 105 22.28 -4.97 -2.74
CA PRO A 105 23.74 -4.74 -2.86
C PRO A 105 24.16 -3.29 -2.63
N LEU A 106 23.21 -2.34 -2.63
CA LEU A 106 23.46 -0.90 -2.53
C LEU A 106 23.17 -0.37 -1.13
N LEU A 107 22.70 -1.21 -0.21
CA LEU A 107 22.37 -0.81 1.14
C LEU A 107 23.59 -0.37 1.94
N GLU A 108 23.41 0.62 2.78
CA GLU A 108 24.41 1.17 3.69
C GLU A 108 23.90 1.12 5.13
N ASP A 109 24.81 1.00 6.11
CA ASP A 109 24.44 0.98 7.52
C ASP A 109 23.73 2.28 7.95
N GLY A 110 22.70 2.14 8.77
CA GLY A 110 21.93 3.26 9.31
C GLY A 110 20.81 3.78 8.41
N GLN A 111 20.60 3.18 7.23
CA GLN A 111 19.47 3.54 6.37
C GLN A 111 18.13 3.06 6.96
N VAL A 112 17.09 3.86 6.77
CA VAL A 112 15.71 3.51 7.15
C VAL A 112 14.84 3.44 5.91
N ILE A 113 14.14 2.32 5.73
CA ILE A 113 13.33 2.02 4.54
C ILE A 113 11.85 2.01 4.91
N HIS A 114 11.05 2.82 4.20
CA HIS A 114 9.60 2.89 4.29
C HIS A 114 8.95 2.42 3.01
N ILE A 115 8.08 1.42 3.10
CA ILE A 115 7.39 0.81 1.95
C ILE A 115 5.90 1.16 1.98
N PHE A 116 5.40 1.80 0.93
CA PHE A 116 4.01 2.24 0.76
C PHE A 116 3.37 1.61 -0.51
N THR A 117 2.40 0.78 -0.48
CA THR A 117 1.90 -0.16 0.55
C THR A 117 2.86 -1.34 0.66
N ASP A 118 3.02 -1.91 1.84
CA ASP A 118 4.03 -2.96 2.04
C ASP A 118 3.80 -4.19 1.18
N ASN A 119 2.60 -4.73 1.11
CA ASN A 119 2.29 -5.94 0.37
C ASN A 119 3.35 -7.04 0.54
N TYR A 120 3.80 -7.23 1.79
CA TYR A 120 4.85 -8.18 2.20
C TYR A 120 6.26 -7.90 1.64
N ALA A 121 6.52 -6.72 1.08
CA ALA A 121 7.83 -6.37 0.52
C ALA A 121 8.93 -6.32 1.58
N SER A 122 8.61 -5.93 2.81
CA SER A 122 9.55 -5.96 3.94
C SER A 122 10.05 -7.38 4.25
N LEU A 123 9.18 -8.40 4.20
CA LEU A 123 9.59 -9.80 4.33
C LEU A 123 10.47 -10.24 3.17
N LEU A 124 10.12 -9.85 1.94
CA LEU A 124 10.95 -10.14 0.76
C LEU A 124 12.32 -9.46 0.85
N LEU A 125 12.39 -8.24 1.36
CA LEU A 125 13.65 -7.53 1.55
C LEU A 125 14.57 -8.31 2.50
N ARG A 126 14.08 -8.73 3.66
CA ARG A 126 14.85 -9.52 4.63
C ARG A 126 15.27 -10.87 4.06
N LYS A 127 14.38 -11.53 3.31
CA LYS A 127 14.72 -12.75 2.57
C LYS A 127 15.88 -12.52 1.61
N TYR A 128 15.81 -11.50 0.76
CA TYR A 128 16.87 -11.22 -0.21
C TYR A 128 18.18 -10.77 0.44
N MET A 129 18.13 -10.04 1.55
CA MET A 129 19.33 -9.73 2.33
C MET A 129 20.04 -11.01 2.79
N ARG A 130 19.32 -11.98 3.33
CA ARG A 130 19.89 -13.29 3.73
C ARG A 130 20.46 -14.06 2.52
N GLU A 131 19.67 -14.21 1.47
CA GLU A 131 20.06 -14.94 0.25
C GLU A 131 21.32 -14.35 -0.43
N MET A 132 21.50 -13.05 -0.33
CA MET A 132 22.62 -12.32 -0.94
C MET A 132 23.77 -12.02 0.04
N GLY A 133 23.70 -12.50 1.28
CA GLY A 133 24.72 -12.30 2.30
C GLY A 133 24.91 -10.82 2.69
N CYS A 134 23.84 -10.02 2.67
CA CYS A 134 23.88 -8.62 3.07
C CYS A 134 23.67 -8.52 4.60
N ASP A 135 24.71 -8.07 5.30
CA ASP A 135 24.75 -7.92 6.75
C ASP A 135 24.55 -6.47 7.24
N LYS A 136 24.14 -5.58 6.35
CA LYS A 136 23.93 -4.16 6.63
C LYS A 136 22.88 -3.94 7.73
N LYS A 137 23.21 -3.08 8.66
CA LYS A 137 22.33 -2.69 9.78
C LYS A 137 21.38 -1.60 9.31
N ILE A 138 20.21 -2.01 8.86
CA ILE A 138 19.14 -1.12 8.40
C ILE A 138 17.87 -1.36 9.20
N ILE A 139 17.04 -0.33 9.27
CA ILE A 139 15.65 -0.45 9.73
C ILE A 139 14.77 -0.51 8.48
N ALA A 140 13.94 -1.53 8.35
CA ALA A 140 13.05 -1.66 7.20
C ALA A 140 11.66 -2.07 7.64
N GLY A 141 10.67 -1.33 7.17
CA GLY A 141 9.28 -1.60 7.48
C GLY A 141 8.34 -1.10 6.39
N GLY A 142 7.09 -1.45 6.57
CA GLY A 142 6.04 -1.11 5.64
C GLY A 142 4.78 -0.60 6.34
N TRP A 143 3.90 -0.09 5.53
CA TRP A 143 2.65 0.54 5.95
C TRP A 143 1.48 -0.16 5.28
N GLY A 144 0.35 -0.25 5.98
CA GLY A 144 -0.87 -0.87 5.44
C GLY A 144 -1.42 -0.13 4.21
N SER A 145 -1.03 1.13 4.00
CA SER A 145 -1.38 1.91 2.82
C SER A 145 -0.33 2.99 2.50
N ALA A 146 -0.61 3.79 1.47
CA ALA A 146 0.16 4.99 1.18
C ALA A 146 -0.33 6.19 2.01
N PRO A 147 0.51 7.22 2.27
CA PRO A 147 0.11 8.40 3.02
C PRO A 147 -0.89 9.32 2.28
N TYR A 148 -1.28 8.95 1.06
CA TYR A 148 -2.22 9.71 0.23
C TYR A 148 -3.12 8.85 -0.63
N GLY A 149 -4.34 9.36 -0.91
CA GLY A 149 -5.04 9.03 -2.14
C GLY A 149 -4.52 9.96 -3.25
N THR A 150 -3.74 9.41 -4.18
CA THR A 150 -3.09 10.18 -5.25
C THR A 150 -3.32 9.56 -6.62
N ARG A 151 -3.40 10.42 -7.64
CA ARG A 151 -3.50 10.01 -9.05
C ARG A 151 -2.45 10.74 -9.87
N ILE A 152 -1.96 10.07 -10.88
CA ILE A 152 -1.07 10.66 -11.87
C ILE A 152 -1.89 11.02 -13.11
N GLU A 153 -1.65 12.20 -13.65
CA GLU A 153 -2.28 12.61 -14.90
C GLU A 153 -1.76 11.79 -16.09
N LYS A 154 -2.66 11.44 -17.00
CA LYS A 154 -2.34 10.81 -18.28
C LYS A 154 -2.86 11.68 -19.41
N ILE A 155 -2.00 11.95 -20.39
CA ILE A 155 -2.36 12.65 -21.63
C ILE A 155 -1.91 11.79 -22.79
N GLY A 156 -2.84 11.39 -23.65
CA GLY A 156 -2.53 10.53 -24.80
C GLY A 156 -1.86 9.20 -24.40
N GLY A 157 -2.23 8.63 -23.25
CA GLY A 157 -1.65 7.40 -22.71
C GLY A 157 -0.27 7.57 -22.04
N LEU A 158 0.29 8.78 -22.03
CA LEU A 158 1.58 9.08 -21.37
C LEU A 158 1.37 9.55 -19.93
N TRP A 159 2.19 9.03 -19.03
CA TRP A 159 2.23 9.45 -17.64
C TRP A 159 2.92 10.80 -17.51
N MET A 160 2.15 11.83 -17.14
CA MET A 160 2.68 13.18 -16.98
C MET A 160 3.42 13.33 -15.63
N PRO A 161 4.36 14.27 -15.51
CA PRO A 161 4.95 14.64 -14.21
C PRO A 161 4.00 15.55 -13.42
N HIS A 162 2.75 15.12 -13.28
CA HIS A 162 1.68 15.81 -12.57
C HIS A 162 0.92 14.79 -11.72
N VAL A 163 0.85 15.05 -10.43
CA VAL A 163 0.17 14.21 -9.44
C VAL A 163 -0.83 15.05 -8.64
N GLY A 164 -2.08 14.56 -8.63
CA GLY A 164 -3.15 15.16 -7.86
C GLY A 164 -3.41 14.36 -6.58
N VAL A 165 -3.32 15.01 -5.42
CA VAL A 165 -3.63 14.42 -4.11
C VAL A 165 -5.10 14.68 -3.79
N LYS A 166 -5.86 13.64 -3.51
CA LYS A 166 -7.27 13.75 -3.12
C LYS A 166 -7.44 13.88 -1.62
N TYR A 167 -6.69 13.09 -0.86
CA TYR A 167 -6.66 13.17 0.59
C TYR A 167 -5.26 12.83 1.11
N ARG A 168 -4.94 13.35 2.30
CA ARG A 168 -3.79 12.93 3.11
C ARG A 168 -4.28 12.11 4.27
N ALA A 169 -3.68 10.94 4.47
CA ALA A 169 -3.93 10.15 5.66
C ALA A 169 -3.50 10.92 6.91
N ILE A 170 -4.27 10.83 7.97
CA ILE A 170 -3.97 11.47 9.28
C ILE A 170 -3.45 10.47 10.30
N THR A 171 -3.47 9.20 9.96
CA THR A 171 -2.84 8.10 10.68
C THR A 171 -2.62 6.94 9.72
N LEU A 172 -1.62 6.13 9.97
CA LEU A 172 -1.35 4.89 9.27
C LEU A 172 -0.80 3.86 10.24
N ARG A 173 -1.19 2.60 10.01
CA ARG A 173 -0.63 1.45 10.72
C ARG A 173 0.60 0.94 10.00
N GLY A 174 1.69 0.77 10.74
CA GLY A 174 2.97 0.33 10.21
C GLY A 174 3.69 -0.61 11.14
N ALA A 175 4.56 -1.44 10.58
CA ALA A 175 5.46 -2.31 11.33
C ALA A 175 6.81 -2.43 10.61
N CYS A 176 7.79 -2.99 11.27
CA CYS A 176 9.09 -3.27 10.69
C CYS A 176 9.54 -4.71 10.96
N GLN A 177 10.53 -5.14 10.25
CA GLN A 177 11.16 -6.46 10.43
C GLN A 177 12.65 -6.25 10.73
N PRO A 178 13.17 -6.60 11.93
CA PRO A 178 12.43 -7.14 13.06
C PRO A 178 11.62 -6.08 13.82
N MET A 179 10.64 -6.53 14.62
CA MET A 179 9.83 -5.63 15.46
C MET A 179 10.59 -5.00 16.61
N THR A 180 11.78 -5.48 16.93
CA THR A 180 12.68 -4.84 17.93
C THR A 180 13.06 -3.41 17.55
N ASP A 181 12.98 -3.07 16.26
CA ASP A 181 13.35 -1.75 15.73
C ASP A 181 12.14 -0.80 15.59
N ILE A 182 10.96 -1.20 16.07
CA ILE A 182 9.69 -0.49 15.81
C ILE A 182 9.69 0.94 16.33
N ASP A 183 10.30 1.21 17.48
CA ASP A 183 10.34 2.55 18.05
C ASP A 183 11.16 3.51 17.18
N ASP A 184 12.30 3.06 16.71
CA ASP A 184 13.14 3.82 15.79
C ASP A 184 12.49 3.97 14.40
N PHE A 185 11.79 2.93 13.91
CA PHE A 185 11.02 3.02 12.68
C PHE A 185 9.93 4.09 12.77
N MET A 186 9.16 4.11 13.85
CA MET A 186 8.12 5.13 14.07
C MET A 186 8.74 6.53 14.27
N GLU A 187 9.82 6.65 15.01
CA GLU A 187 10.52 7.93 15.21
C GLU A 187 11.01 8.52 13.87
N SER A 188 11.45 7.67 12.94
CA SER A 188 11.98 8.11 11.64
C SER A 188 10.93 8.84 10.78
N THR A 189 9.63 8.61 11.02
CA THR A 189 8.54 9.28 10.29
C THR A 189 8.57 10.80 10.44
N LYS A 190 9.11 11.32 11.55
CA LYS A 190 9.26 12.76 11.78
C LYS A 190 10.22 13.43 10.79
N TYR A 191 11.03 12.65 10.09
CA TYR A 191 12.00 13.12 9.09
C TYR A 191 11.53 12.90 7.66
N LEU A 192 10.29 12.39 7.48
CA LEU A 192 9.63 12.14 6.20
C LEU A 192 8.48 13.13 5.99
N PRO A 193 8.69 14.24 5.27
CA PRO A 193 7.63 15.23 5.04
C PRO A 193 6.35 14.66 4.39
N CYS A 194 6.47 13.59 3.63
CA CYS A 194 5.30 12.88 3.10
C CYS A 194 4.41 12.26 4.18
N MET A 195 4.89 12.15 5.42
CA MET A 195 4.16 11.68 6.59
C MET A 195 3.68 12.83 7.51
N ASP A 196 3.88 14.09 7.14
CA ASP A 196 3.57 15.22 8.03
C ASP A 196 2.10 15.27 8.45
N ALA A 197 1.16 14.99 7.57
CA ALA A 197 -0.27 14.96 7.92
C ALA A 197 -0.59 13.87 8.95
N ILE A 198 0.17 12.77 8.95
CA ILE A 198 0.06 11.69 9.91
C ILE A 198 0.71 12.09 11.22
N THR A 199 1.96 12.55 11.19
CA THR A 199 2.71 12.88 12.41
C THR A 199 2.12 14.06 13.17
N GLN A 200 1.49 15.00 12.48
CA GLN A 200 0.77 16.13 13.05
C GLN A 200 -0.70 15.84 13.33
N GLY A 201 -1.22 14.74 12.76
CA GLY A 201 -2.57 14.26 12.98
C GLY A 201 -2.67 13.32 14.18
N ASN A 202 -3.24 12.14 13.95
CA ASN A 202 -3.43 11.13 15.01
C ASN A 202 -2.16 10.28 15.26
N GLY A 203 -1.14 10.49 14.45
CA GLY A 203 0.14 9.78 14.55
C GLY A 203 0.18 8.45 13.81
N PRO A 204 1.40 7.90 13.64
CA PRO A 204 1.57 6.54 13.17
C PRO A 204 1.17 5.54 14.26
N VAL A 205 0.50 4.45 13.88
CA VAL A 205 0.06 3.37 14.75
C VAL A 205 0.99 2.17 14.57
N LYS A 206 1.50 1.64 15.68
CA LYS A 206 2.31 0.41 15.65
C LYS A 206 1.43 -0.79 15.35
N GLY A 207 1.80 -1.55 14.34
CA GLY A 207 1.29 -2.88 14.09
C GLY A 207 1.90 -3.91 15.06
N ASP A 208 1.27 -5.07 15.17
CA ASP A 208 1.80 -6.17 15.96
C ASP A 208 2.99 -6.84 15.26
N THR A 209 2.85 -7.07 13.96
CA THR A 209 3.89 -7.68 13.11
C THR A 209 3.74 -7.22 11.65
N MET A 210 4.65 -7.63 10.77
CA MET A 210 4.50 -7.39 9.32
C MET A 210 3.32 -8.14 8.70
N LEU A 211 2.86 -9.22 9.32
CA LEU A 211 1.63 -9.90 8.89
C LEU A 211 0.38 -9.08 9.24
N ASP A 212 0.36 -8.44 10.42
CA ASP A 212 -0.70 -7.48 10.76
C ASP A 212 -0.80 -6.38 9.68
N ILE A 213 0.33 -5.86 9.21
CA ILE A 213 0.34 -4.85 8.14
C ILE A 213 -0.23 -5.40 6.82
N GLY A 214 0.01 -6.68 6.54
CA GLY A 214 -0.62 -7.38 5.41
C GLY A 214 -2.15 -7.43 5.54
N PHE A 215 -2.64 -7.84 6.71
CA PHE A 215 -4.08 -7.88 7.02
C PHE A 215 -4.71 -6.48 7.14
N SER A 216 -3.95 -5.47 7.55
CA SER A 216 -4.42 -4.08 7.63
C SER A 216 -4.45 -3.38 6.26
N ASN A 217 -4.00 -4.04 5.19
CA ASN A 217 -4.15 -3.53 3.84
C ASN A 217 -5.60 -3.67 3.38
N VAL A 218 -6.31 -2.55 3.35
CA VAL A 218 -7.74 -2.52 3.00
C VAL A 218 -8.05 -2.88 1.54
N ASN A 219 -7.03 -2.88 0.67
CA ASN A 219 -7.26 -3.06 -0.76
C ASN A 219 -7.91 -4.41 -1.10
N PRO A 220 -7.42 -5.56 -0.64
CA PRO A 220 -8.06 -6.84 -0.98
C PRO A 220 -9.51 -6.91 -0.52
N VAL A 221 -9.80 -6.53 0.71
CA VAL A 221 -11.15 -6.64 1.29
C VAL A 221 -12.14 -5.69 0.64
N ILE A 222 -11.70 -4.50 0.22
CA ILE A 222 -12.59 -3.51 -0.39
C ILE A 222 -12.69 -3.69 -1.90
N HIS A 223 -11.54 -3.79 -2.56
CA HIS A 223 -11.51 -3.80 -4.02
C HIS A 223 -12.02 -5.12 -4.60
N VAL A 224 -11.58 -6.26 -4.05
CA VAL A 224 -11.80 -7.53 -4.71
C VAL A 224 -13.28 -7.92 -4.76
N PRO A 225 -14.04 -7.97 -3.65
CA PRO A 225 -15.46 -8.27 -3.74
C PRO A 225 -16.24 -7.25 -4.58
N ALA A 226 -15.92 -5.95 -4.43
CA ALA A 226 -16.64 -4.92 -5.17
C ALA A 226 -16.36 -4.94 -6.67
N SER A 227 -15.12 -5.25 -7.09
CA SER A 227 -14.75 -5.35 -8.50
C SER A 227 -15.25 -6.64 -9.13
N VAL A 228 -15.07 -7.77 -8.45
CA VAL A 228 -15.48 -9.09 -8.97
C VAL A 228 -17.01 -9.17 -9.10
N LEU A 229 -17.75 -8.78 -8.06
CA LEU A 229 -19.22 -8.84 -8.09
C LEU A 229 -19.84 -7.68 -8.87
N GLY A 230 -19.15 -6.56 -9.00
CA GLY A 230 -19.58 -5.38 -9.75
C GLY A 230 -19.13 -5.35 -11.22
N VAL A 231 -18.47 -6.39 -11.72
CA VAL A 231 -17.87 -6.42 -13.07
C VAL A 231 -18.87 -6.11 -14.18
N SER A 232 -20.12 -6.61 -14.08
CA SER A 232 -21.17 -6.32 -15.06
C SER A 232 -21.48 -4.82 -15.15
N SER A 233 -21.51 -4.11 -14.04
CA SER A 233 -21.70 -2.66 -14.03
C SER A 233 -20.53 -1.94 -14.69
N MET A 234 -19.31 -2.38 -14.43
CA MET A 234 -18.09 -1.83 -15.00
C MET A 234 -18.04 -2.00 -16.52
N GLU A 235 -18.18 -3.24 -17.01
CA GLU A 235 -18.07 -3.53 -18.45
C GLU A 235 -19.21 -2.94 -19.28
N ASN A 236 -20.40 -2.83 -18.69
CA ASN A 236 -21.57 -2.25 -19.34
C ASN A 236 -21.70 -0.73 -19.16
N TRP A 237 -20.81 -0.10 -18.40
CA TRP A 237 -20.92 1.31 -18.02
C TRP A 237 -21.07 2.27 -19.19
N SER A 238 -20.21 2.18 -20.16
CA SER A 238 -20.30 3.00 -21.38
C SER A 238 -21.10 2.32 -22.50
N PRO A 239 -20.82 1.07 -22.90
CA PRO A 239 -21.42 0.50 -24.10
C PRO A 239 -22.93 0.19 -23.96
N VAL A 240 -23.42 -0.05 -22.74
CA VAL A 240 -24.83 -0.40 -22.52
C VAL A 240 -25.58 0.73 -21.83
N TYR A 241 -24.99 1.34 -20.81
CA TYR A 241 -25.67 2.37 -20.03
C TYR A 241 -25.46 3.78 -20.59
N GLY A 242 -24.58 3.96 -21.58
CA GLY A 242 -24.36 5.23 -22.25
C GLY A 242 -23.63 6.29 -21.43
N ASN A 243 -22.94 5.88 -20.36
CA ASN A 243 -22.17 6.80 -19.54
C ASN A 243 -20.81 7.12 -20.18
N GLU A 244 -20.20 8.23 -19.76
CA GLU A 244 -18.86 8.61 -20.22
C GLU A 244 -17.83 7.53 -19.88
N PRO A 245 -16.96 7.13 -20.82
CA PRO A 245 -15.83 6.28 -20.55
C PRO A 245 -14.99 6.82 -19.38
N ASP A 246 -14.37 5.95 -18.61
CA ASP A 246 -13.51 6.29 -17.46
C ASP A 246 -14.22 7.00 -16.28
N SER A 247 -15.56 7.14 -16.35
CA SER A 247 -16.36 7.72 -15.25
C SER A 247 -16.90 6.70 -14.26
N TYR A 248 -16.75 5.41 -14.52
CA TYR A 248 -17.15 4.36 -13.58
C TYR A 248 -16.37 4.49 -12.26
N SER A 249 -17.07 4.30 -11.16
CA SER A 249 -16.47 4.17 -9.84
C SER A 249 -17.00 2.92 -9.15
N MET A 250 -16.11 2.03 -8.81
CA MET A 250 -16.44 0.88 -7.97
C MET A 250 -17.07 1.33 -6.65
N TYR A 251 -16.58 2.41 -6.07
CA TYR A 251 -17.07 2.93 -4.79
C TYR A 251 -18.47 3.53 -4.83
N SER A 252 -18.88 4.07 -5.98
CA SER A 252 -20.18 4.71 -6.14
C SER A 252 -21.19 3.84 -6.90
N HIS A 253 -20.72 3.15 -7.92
CA HIS A 253 -21.60 2.43 -8.86
C HIS A 253 -21.49 0.91 -8.73
N GLY A 254 -20.36 0.40 -8.25
CA GLY A 254 -20.11 -1.03 -8.08
C GLY A 254 -20.54 -1.56 -6.71
N LEU A 255 -20.70 -0.69 -5.70
CA LEU A 255 -21.06 -1.12 -4.36
C LEU A 255 -22.57 -1.09 -4.13
N CYS A 256 -23.04 -2.05 -3.34
CA CYS A 256 -24.40 -2.13 -2.86
C CYS A 256 -24.43 -2.87 -1.51
N PRO A 257 -25.58 -2.85 -0.77
CA PRO A 257 -25.68 -3.50 0.54
C PRO A 257 -25.29 -4.98 0.56
N SER A 258 -25.55 -5.71 -0.52
CA SER A 258 -25.20 -7.13 -0.61
C SER A 258 -23.69 -7.34 -0.77
N ILE A 259 -23.04 -6.53 -1.59
CA ILE A 259 -21.56 -6.59 -1.76
C ILE A 259 -20.87 -6.16 -0.46
N ALA A 260 -21.38 -5.17 0.23
CA ALA A 260 -20.85 -4.75 1.52
C ALA A 260 -20.87 -5.87 2.56
N ARG A 261 -21.93 -6.69 2.58
CA ARG A 261 -21.98 -7.88 3.45
C ARG A 261 -20.91 -8.91 3.07
N VAL A 262 -20.60 -9.07 1.78
CA VAL A 262 -19.50 -9.95 1.32
C VAL A 262 -18.15 -9.40 1.77
N GLN A 263 -17.92 -8.09 1.65
CA GLN A 263 -16.69 -7.44 2.15
C GLN A 263 -16.51 -7.66 3.66
N TYR A 264 -17.57 -7.53 4.44
CA TYR A 264 -17.48 -7.79 5.86
C TYR A 264 -17.20 -9.26 6.19
N GLN A 265 -17.80 -10.21 5.47
CA GLN A 265 -17.45 -11.64 5.63
C GLN A 265 -16.01 -11.93 5.22
N PHE A 266 -15.50 -11.29 4.16
CA PHE A 266 -14.09 -11.38 3.79
C PHE A 266 -13.19 -10.92 4.95
N TYR A 267 -13.49 -9.77 5.56
CA TYR A 267 -12.78 -9.26 6.74
C TYR A 267 -12.84 -10.24 7.93
N MET A 268 -13.97 -10.89 8.16
CA MET A 268 -14.11 -11.88 9.24
C MET A 268 -13.23 -13.11 9.00
N GLU A 269 -13.01 -13.52 7.74
CA GLU A 269 -12.06 -14.58 7.41
C GLU A 269 -10.61 -14.13 7.67
N GLU A 270 -10.23 -12.91 7.28
CA GLU A 270 -8.92 -12.33 7.62
C GLU A 270 -8.69 -12.30 9.13
N LYS A 271 -9.69 -11.85 9.89
CA LYS A 271 -9.63 -11.79 11.36
C LYS A 271 -9.43 -13.19 11.95
N ALA A 272 -10.17 -14.18 11.46
CA ALA A 272 -10.04 -15.57 11.93
C ALA A 272 -8.64 -16.14 11.64
N ILE A 273 -8.05 -15.82 10.49
CA ILE A 273 -6.68 -16.22 10.17
C ILE A 273 -5.68 -15.58 11.14
N ALA A 274 -5.80 -14.28 11.38
CA ALA A 274 -4.93 -13.54 12.30
C ALA A 274 -5.02 -14.10 13.72
N ASP A 275 -6.23 -14.40 14.22
CA ASP A 275 -6.45 -15.01 15.52
C ASP A 275 -5.81 -16.42 15.62
N ALA A 276 -5.93 -17.23 14.58
CA ALA A 276 -5.32 -18.56 14.53
C ALA A 276 -3.78 -18.49 14.55
N ILE A 277 -3.20 -17.48 13.96
CA ILE A 277 -1.76 -17.22 14.00
C ILE A 277 -1.34 -16.66 15.37
N GLY A 278 -2.21 -15.90 16.04
CA GLY A 278 -1.95 -15.17 17.28
C GLY A 278 -1.46 -13.74 17.03
N ILE A 279 -1.96 -13.12 15.95
CA ILE A 279 -1.73 -11.73 15.60
C ILE A 279 -2.93 -10.91 16.06
N GLU A 280 -2.69 -9.82 16.75
CA GLU A 280 -3.74 -8.94 17.23
C GLU A 280 -4.18 -7.97 16.12
N LEU A 281 -5.41 -8.16 15.61
CA LEU A 281 -6.06 -7.22 14.71
C LEU A 281 -7.24 -6.54 15.42
N PRO A 282 -7.51 -5.26 15.12
CA PRO A 282 -8.74 -4.62 15.57
C PRO A 282 -9.97 -5.39 15.13
N THR A 283 -10.98 -5.49 16.00
CA THR A 283 -12.25 -6.11 15.67
C THR A 283 -13.29 -5.02 15.53
N TYR A 284 -13.96 -4.99 14.39
CA TYR A 284 -15.00 -4.03 14.09
C TYR A 284 -16.34 -4.73 13.92
N GLU A 285 -17.36 -4.22 14.57
CA GLU A 285 -18.76 -4.58 14.26
C GLU A 285 -19.10 -4.10 12.85
N TYR A 286 -20.15 -4.71 12.27
CA TYR A 286 -20.53 -4.45 10.87
C TYR A 286 -20.71 -2.95 10.56
N GLU A 287 -21.40 -2.23 11.43
CA GLU A 287 -21.63 -0.80 11.28
C GLU A 287 -20.35 0.02 11.36
N MET A 288 -19.44 -0.37 12.25
CA MET A 288 -18.16 0.31 12.44
C MET A 288 -17.16 0.00 11.33
N PHE A 289 -17.26 -1.18 10.70
CA PHE A 289 -16.39 -1.58 9.61
C PHE A 289 -16.38 -0.58 8.46
N PHE A 290 -17.49 0.06 8.19
CA PHE A 290 -17.64 1.06 7.12
C PHE A 290 -17.60 2.50 7.61
N SER A 291 -17.23 2.76 8.84
CA SER A 291 -17.09 4.13 9.34
C SER A 291 -15.83 4.81 8.82
N ARG A 292 -15.78 6.13 8.95
CA ARG A 292 -14.61 6.94 8.54
C ARG A 292 -13.35 6.60 9.33
N ARG A 293 -13.45 5.93 10.44
CA ARG A 293 -12.34 5.57 11.34
C ARG A 293 -11.92 4.12 11.23
N THR A 294 -12.55 3.35 10.37
CA THR A 294 -12.27 1.93 10.22
C THR A 294 -11.71 1.62 8.83
N ILE A 295 -11.97 0.45 8.32
CA ILE A 295 -11.24 -0.15 7.21
C ILE A 295 -11.24 0.66 5.91
N LEU A 296 -12.29 1.44 5.64
CA LEU A 296 -12.32 2.22 4.40
C LEU A 296 -11.68 3.55 4.51
N THR A 297 -11.86 4.18 5.62
CA THR A 297 -11.30 5.47 5.90
C THR A 297 -10.25 5.37 6.96
N GLN A 298 -10.32 4.29 7.68
CA GLN A 298 -9.37 3.81 8.61
C GLN A 298 -8.47 4.84 9.14
N GLU A 299 -8.98 5.77 9.78
CA GLU A 299 -8.04 6.71 10.26
C GLU A 299 -7.44 7.58 9.13
N TYR A 300 -7.77 7.29 7.83
CA TYR A 300 -7.27 8.14 6.77
C TYR A 300 -7.82 9.54 6.83
N MET A 301 -9.12 9.65 7.07
CA MET A 301 -9.83 10.94 7.08
C MET A 301 -10.22 11.39 8.48
N GLY A 302 -10.15 10.51 9.49
CA GLY A 302 -10.65 10.79 10.83
C GLY A 302 -12.16 11.02 10.87
N LEU A 303 -12.62 11.84 11.83
CA LEU A 303 -14.00 12.23 11.93
C LEU A 303 -14.40 13.20 10.80
N ASP A 304 -15.68 13.35 10.51
CA ASP A 304 -16.16 14.38 9.58
C ASP A 304 -16.00 15.80 10.15
N GLU A 305 -16.35 16.80 9.34
CA GLU A 305 -16.29 18.22 9.71
C GLU A 305 -17.10 18.58 10.96
N ASN A 306 -18.06 17.75 11.35
CA ASN A 306 -18.88 17.92 12.55
C ASN A 306 -18.35 17.09 13.73
N GLY A 307 -17.20 16.44 13.60
CA GLY A 307 -16.61 15.59 14.63
C GLY A 307 -17.33 14.26 14.79
N LYS A 308 -18.06 13.79 13.78
CA LYS A 308 -18.79 12.52 13.82
C LYS A 308 -18.08 11.44 13.01
N ASP A 309 -18.20 10.22 13.53
CA ASP A 309 -17.80 9.02 12.83
C ASP A 309 -18.96 8.53 11.96
N ASN A 310 -19.05 9.06 10.76
CA ASN A 310 -20.12 8.71 9.85
C ASN A 310 -19.82 7.42 9.11
N VAL A 311 -20.85 6.59 8.93
CA VAL A 311 -20.79 5.45 8.01
C VAL A 311 -20.55 5.97 6.60
N VAL A 312 -19.46 5.56 5.98
CA VAL A 312 -19.06 6.03 4.64
C VAL A 312 -19.65 5.18 3.54
N PHE A 313 -19.85 3.90 3.79
CA PHE A 313 -20.66 3.07 2.98
C PHE A 313 -21.98 2.85 3.64
N PRO A 314 -22.90 3.52 3.15
CA PRO A 314 -24.18 3.05 3.19
C PRO A 314 -24.22 2.21 2.27
N LEU A 315 -24.03 1.84 2.10
CA LEU A 315 -24.88 1.04 1.64
C LEU A 315 -26.07 1.68 0.93
N ASP A 316 -26.32 2.87 1.09
CA ASP A 316 -27.43 3.62 0.49
C ASP A 316 -27.01 4.91 -0.22
N LYS A 317 -25.74 5.30 -0.13
CA LYS A 317 -25.23 6.52 -0.77
C LYS A 317 -23.88 6.29 -1.44
N PRO A 318 -23.60 6.94 -2.57
CA PRO A 318 -22.28 6.95 -3.14
C PRO A 318 -21.25 7.45 -2.13
N CYS A 319 -20.15 6.71 -2.00
CA CYS A 319 -19.02 7.18 -1.23
C CYS A 319 -17.88 7.55 -2.17
N ASN A 320 -16.96 8.33 -1.68
CA ASN A 320 -15.72 8.67 -2.37
C ASN A 320 -15.93 9.19 -3.81
N GLU A 321 -16.85 10.12 -3.93
CA GLU A 321 -17.11 10.81 -5.20
C GLU A 321 -15.81 11.30 -5.85
N GLY A 322 -15.68 11.02 -7.14
CA GLY A 322 -14.48 11.38 -7.91
C GLY A 322 -13.31 10.41 -7.82
N ASN A 323 -13.44 9.25 -7.16
CA ASN A 323 -12.47 8.16 -7.26
C ASN A 323 -12.96 7.14 -8.29
N THR A 324 -12.55 7.30 -9.55
CA THR A 324 -12.93 6.43 -10.66
C THR A 324 -12.10 5.15 -10.74
N GLY A 325 -12.62 4.14 -11.43
CA GLY A 325 -12.06 2.82 -11.69
C GLY A 325 -12.72 1.69 -10.86
N PRO A 326 -12.40 0.45 -11.21
CA PRO A 326 -11.60 0.02 -12.35
C PRO A 326 -12.32 0.26 -13.67
N ASP A 327 -11.59 0.34 -14.75
CA ASP A 327 -12.11 0.51 -16.12
C ASP A 327 -12.13 -0.80 -16.90
N THR A 328 -11.31 -1.75 -16.50
CA THR A 328 -11.19 -3.09 -17.10
C THR A 328 -10.83 -4.13 -16.05
N ILE A 329 -10.97 -5.42 -16.38
CA ILE A 329 -10.50 -6.52 -15.52
C ILE A 329 -8.97 -6.55 -15.40
N ASP A 330 -8.22 -5.92 -16.30
CA ASP A 330 -6.76 -5.80 -16.19
C ASP A 330 -6.30 -4.77 -15.15
N HIS A 331 -7.24 -4.06 -14.54
CA HIS A 331 -6.93 -3.12 -13.46
C HIS A 331 -6.33 -3.83 -12.25
N ARG A 332 -5.47 -3.11 -11.51
CA ARG A 332 -4.76 -3.65 -10.34
C ARG A 332 -5.67 -4.24 -9.24
N TYR A 333 -6.92 -3.82 -9.16
CA TYR A 333 -7.89 -4.38 -8.21
C TYR A 333 -8.17 -5.87 -8.43
N PHE A 334 -7.97 -6.35 -9.66
CA PHE A 334 -7.99 -7.77 -10.00
C PHE A 334 -6.59 -8.37 -10.07
N THR A 335 -5.67 -7.71 -10.76
CA THR A 335 -4.38 -8.30 -11.16
C THR A 335 -3.28 -8.14 -10.10
N GLU A 336 -3.50 -7.35 -9.05
CA GLU A 336 -2.60 -7.23 -7.90
C GLU A 336 -3.27 -7.73 -6.61
N ASP A 337 -4.48 -7.24 -6.28
CA ASP A 337 -5.08 -7.51 -4.97
C ASP A 337 -5.51 -8.98 -4.83
N ILE A 338 -5.93 -9.66 -5.91
CA ILE A 338 -6.22 -11.10 -5.87
C ILE A 338 -4.93 -11.93 -5.70
N PRO A 339 -3.92 -11.84 -6.59
CA PRO A 339 -2.76 -12.72 -6.51
C PRO A 339 -1.79 -12.38 -5.37
N VAL A 340 -1.83 -11.19 -4.80
CA VAL A 340 -0.96 -10.80 -3.68
C VAL A 340 -1.70 -10.91 -2.36
N GLY A 341 -2.83 -10.21 -2.21
CA GLY A 341 -3.61 -10.19 -0.97
C GLY A 341 -4.34 -11.51 -0.73
N CYS A 342 -5.38 -11.78 -1.54
CA CYS A 342 -6.26 -12.94 -1.33
C CYS A 342 -5.49 -14.26 -1.31
N LYS A 343 -4.50 -14.43 -2.18
CA LYS A 343 -3.72 -15.68 -2.23
C LYS A 343 -2.90 -15.93 -0.97
N ILE A 344 -2.31 -14.90 -0.38
CA ILE A 344 -1.58 -15.05 0.89
C ILE A 344 -2.54 -15.36 2.03
N TYR A 345 -3.73 -14.74 2.07
CA TYR A 345 -4.74 -15.06 3.08
C TYR A 345 -5.22 -16.52 2.96
N HIS A 346 -5.50 -16.98 1.73
CA HIS A 346 -5.79 -18.40 1.48
C HIS A 346 -4.69 -19.32 2.02
N ASP A 347 -3.42 -19.06 1.67
CA ASP A 347 -2.30 -19.91 2.10
C ASP A 347 -2.12 -19.93 3.62
N LEU A 348 -2.32 -18.80 4.28
CA LEU A 348 -2.29 -18.70 5.74
C LEU A 348 -3.49 -19.46 6.34
N GLY A 349 -4.69 -19.29 5.79
CA GLY A 349 -5.88 -20.02 6.19
C GLY A 349 -5.68 -21.53 6.11
N LEU A 350 -5.21 -22.01 4.95
CA LEU A 350 -4.90 -23.42 4.74
C LEU A 350 -3.86 -23.93 5.75
N LYS A 351 -2.78 -23.17 5.97
CA LYS A 351 -1.68 -23.56 6.87
C LYS A 351 -2.13 -23.65 8.34
N TYR A 352 -3.03 -22.79 8.78
CA TYR A 352 -3.48 -22.71 10.18
C TYR A 352 -4.87 -23.30 10.41
N GLY A 353 -5.46 -23.95 9.39
CA GLY A 353 -6.72 -24.67 9.52
C GLY A 353 -7.95 -23.77 9.60
N VAL A 354 -7.89 -22.58 9.02
CA VAL A 354 -9.00 -21.62 8.94
C VAL A 354 -9.62 -21.66 7.55
N PRO A 355 -10.91 -22.03 7.41
CA PRO A 355 -11.59 -21.98 6.14
C PRO A 355 -11.74 -20.55 5.61
N THR A 356 -11.54 -20.36 4.30
CA THR A 356 -11.59 -19.06 3.64
C THR A 356 -12.55 -19.07 2.43
N PRO A 357 -13.82 -19.50 2.60
CA PRO A 357 -14.72 -19.71 1.47
C PRO A 357 -15.03 -18.46 0.66
N ILE A 358 -15.10 -17.27 1.27
CA ILE A 358 -15.33 -16.02 0.56
C ILE A 358 -14.06 -15.61 -0.21
N ILE A 359 -12.91 -15.62 0.44
CA ILE A 359 -11.62 -15.31 -0.18
C ILE A 359 -11.36 -16.26 -1.35
N ASP A 360 -11.55 -17.56 -1.16
CA ASP A 360 -11.36 -18.59 -2.19
C ASP A 360 -12.31 -18.37 -3.39
N SER A 361 -13.58 -18.03 -3.12
CA SER A 361 -14.54 -17.72 -4.17
C SER A 361 -14.10 -16.52 -5.01
N MET A 362 -13.56 -15.47 -4.38
CA MET A 362 -13.04 -14.31 -5.12
C MET A 362 -11.83 -14.67 -5.98
N ILE A 363 -10.94 -15.53 -5.50
CA ILE A 363 -9.79 -16.03 -6.27
C ILE A 363 -10.26 -16.83 -7.48
N ILE A 364 -11.23 -17.74 -7.30
CA ILE A 364 -11.77 -18.60 -8.34
C ILE A 364 -12.47 -17.77 -9.42
N ILE A 365 -13.41 -16.90 -9.02
CA ILE A 365 -14.19 -16.08 -9.95
C ILE A 365 -13.29 -15.10 -10.71
N GLY A 366 -12.40 -14.41 -10.00
CA GLY A 366 -11.42 -13.51 -10.62
C GLY A 366 -10.48 -14.24 -11.59
N GLY A 367 -10.08 -15.47 -11.24
CA GLY A 367 -9.30 -16.33 -12.13
C GLY A 367 -10.06 -16.72 -13.38
N ALA A 368 -11.33 -17.12 -13.25
CA ALA A 368 -12.19 -17.44 -14.39
C ALA A 368 -12.36 -16.25 -15.36
N MET A 369 -12.52 -15.02 -14.83
CA MET A 369 -12.58 -13.81 -15.65
C MET A 369 -11.32 -13.57 -16.47
N HIS A 370 -10.17 -14.01 -16.00
CA HIS A 370 -8.87 -13.84 -16.66
C HIS A 370 -8.41 -15.10 -17.40
N GLU A 371 -9.26 -16.13 -17.53
CA GLU A 371 -8.94 -17.42 -18.17
C GLU A 371 -7.67 -18.08 -17.56
N LYS A 372 -7.47 -17.97 -16.24
CA LYS A 372 -6.31 -18.51 -15.52
C LYS A 372 -6.63 -18.92 -14.09
N SER A 373 -5.75 -19.72 -13.51
CA SER A 373 -5.81 -20.07 -12.09
C SER A 373 -4.88 -19.16 -11.28
N PHE A 374 -5.43 -18.27 -10.47
CA PHE A 374 -4.62 -17.49 -9.55
C PHE A 374 -4.03 -18.32 -8.40
N PHE A 375 -4.58 -19.49 -8.10
CA PHE A 375 -3.97 -20.40 -7.12
C PHE A 375 -2.63 -20.95 -7.59
N GLU A 376 -2.49 -21.23 -8.90
CA GLU A 376 -1.34 -21.92 -9.48
C GLU A 376 -0.35 -20.97 -10.13
N GLN A 377 -0.86 -19.89 -10.75
CA GLN A 377 -0.06 -19.03 -11.62
C GLN A 377 0.50 -17.79 -10.94
N THR A 378 0.21 -17.57 -9.64
CA THR A 378 0.86 -16.50 -8.89
C THR A 378 2.12 -16.98 -8.22
N LYS A 379 3.15 -16.16 -8.26
CA LYS A 379 4.37 -16.41 -7.48
C LYS A 379 4.21 -16.08 -5.99
N TYR A 380 3.21 -15.25 -5.64
CA TYR A 380 2.97 -14.87 -4.25
C TYR A 380 2.36 -16.05 -3.49
N ASN A 381 3.14 -16.62 -2.60
CA ASN A 381 2.79 -17.68 -1.66
C ASN A 381 3.74 -17.61 -0.46
N LEU A 382 3.49 -18.42 0.58
CA LEU A 382 4.29 -18.39 1.81
C LEU A 382 5.76 -18.81 1.60
N ALA A 383 6.03 -19.68 0.63
CA ALA A 383 7.40 -20.07 0.29
C ALA A 383 8.14 -18.92 -0.42
N TYR A 384 7.47 -18.21 -1.32
CA TYR A 384 8.02 -17.01 -1.95
C TYR A 384 8.36 -15.92 -0.93
N LEU A 385 7.52 -15.75 0.10
CA LEU A 385 7.79 -14.83 1.21
C LEU A 385 8.89 -15.32 2.17
N GLY A 386 9.32 -16.59 2.05
CA GLY A 386 10.34 -17.18 2.92
C GLY A 386 9.84 -17.65 4.28
N ILE A 387 8.51 -17.80 4.45
CA ILE A 387 7.87 -18.17 5.72
C ILE A 387 7.09 -19.50 5.64
N GLY A 388 7.06 -20.14 4.49
CA GLY A 388 6.23 -21.33 4.25
C GLY A 388 6.59 -22.54 5.10
N HIS A 389 7.86 -22.70 5.46
CA HIS A 389 8.37 -23.80 6.27
C HIS A 389 8.22 -23.59 7.79
N MET A 390 8.00 -22.36 8.24
CA MET A 390 7.93 -22.01 9.66
C MET A 390 6.63 -22.52 10.29
N ASN A 391 6.73 -23.16 11.46
CA ASN A 391 5.57 -23.38 12.30
C ASN A 391 5.12 -22.04 12.96
N ARG A 392 4.00 -22.07 13.72
CA ARG A 392 3.46 -20.85 14.34
C ARG A 392 4.45 -20.15 15.26
N VAL A 393 5.15 -20.90 16.10
CA VAL A 393 6.11 -20.34 17.07
C VAL A 393 7.28 -19.69 16.34
N GLN A 394 7.85 -20.41 15.38
CA GLN A 394 8.95 -19.91 14.54
C GLN A 394 8.54 -18.67 13.75
N LEU A 395 7.32 -18.65 13.20
CA LEU A 395 6.81 -17.51 12.46
C LEU A 395 6.71 -16.26 13.35
N LEU A 396 6.11 -16.37 14.54
CA LEU A 396 5.99 -15.25 15.47
C LEU A 396 7.35 -14.78 16.00
N GLU A 397 8.26 -15.73 16.30
CA GLU A 397 9.64 -15.41 16.70
C GLU A 397 10.35 -14.65 15.57
N TYR A 398 10.27 -15.15 14.33
CA TYR A 398 10.85 -14.50 13.15
C TYR A 398 10.32 -13.08 12.93
N MET A 399 8.99 -12.89 13.05
CA MET A 399 8.39 -11.57 12.92
C MET A 399 8.91 -10.59 13.97
N ARG A 400 9.13 -11.05 15.21
CA ARG A 400 9.56 -10.18 16.31
C ARG A 400 11.06 -9.90 16.30
N THR A 401 11.87 -10.91 16.03
CA THR A 401 13.34 -10.83 16.19
C THR A 401 14.11 -10.76 14.87
N GLY A 402 13.49 -11.11 13.75
CA GLY A 402 14.16 -11.32 12.46
C GLY A 402 14.85 -12.68 12.32
N GLU A 403 14.86 -13.47 13.38
CA GLU A 403 15.50 -14.78 13.46
C GLU A 403 14.52 -15.80 14.02
N TYR A 404 14.79 -17.07 13.81
CA TYR A 404 14.05 -18.19 14.43
C TYR A 404 14.98 -19.39 14.53
N ASN A 405 14.72 -20.24 15.53
CA ASN A 405 15.44 -21.49 15.70
C ASN A 405 14.84 -22.57 14.80
N GLU A 406 15.69 -23.27 14.02
CA GLU A 406 15.30 -24.38 13.14
C GLU A 406 14.87 -25.62 13.93
#